data_b73242c6771bcd40df3a736dc0cd0bb2
#
_entry.id   b73242c6771bcd40df3a736dc0cd0bb2
#
_cell.length_a   1.000
_cell.length_b   1.000
_cell.length_c   1.000
_cell.angle_alpha   90.00
_cell.angle_beta   90.00
_cell.angle_gamma   90.00
#
_symmetry.space_group_name_H-M   'P 1'
#
loop_
_entity.id
_entity.type
_entity.pdbx_description
1 polymer ?
#
loop_
_entity_poly.entity_id
_entity_poly.type
_entity_poly.pdbx_seq_one_letter_code
_entity_poly.pdbx_strand_id
1 'polypeptide(L)'
;RSQKDVIQLLKKSSLSDSIKVIASHSLGRPELKIYADHFERQPPIRQSADWLLEQCIQHQVDLLFCGKHAHFIEAHREEFQKNNIQLITGAIGAAQHAAVNDKYRFTQQCEAIGLPHIPCAKVSNAAELAAAIQQYQALYPQICAKPVHGVYGAGFVQLQDDADYFKKFQISSICNTRQFIEAYGQLNPAIDYLIMPYLDGQECSVDIACDAGKILAQITRTKHKFFQVCDLAHPCHAICSDLVAHFQCDGLINIQFKQDRNLNWRILEINPRPAGGFAYSQHTGVI
;
A
#
# COMPACT_ATOMS: atom_id res chain seq x y z
N ARG A 1 3.27 8.65 9.94
CA ARG A 1 2.96 7.85 11.14
C ARG A 1 3.82 6.60 11.17
N SER A 2 3.76 5.72 10.15
CA SER A 2 4.49 4.45 10.14
C SER A 2 6.01 4.58 10.29
N GLN A 3 6.65 5.59 9.69
CA GLN A 3 8.08 5.83 9.85
C GLN A 3 8.48 6.06 11.31
N LYS A 4 7.74 6.92 12.02
CA LYS A 4 7.92 7.13 13.47
C LYS A 4 7.76 5.82 14.24
N ASP A 5 6.71 5.06 13.93
CA ASP A 5 6.39 3.83 14.64
C ASP A 5 7.51 2.77 14.45
N VAL A 6 8.08 2.66 13.25
CA VAL A 6 9.25 1.78 12.99
C VAL A 6 10.46 2.21 13.82
N ILE A 7 10.80 3.51 13.84
CA ILE A 7 11.92 4.01 14.64
C ILE A 7 11.71 3.72 16.12
N GLN A 8 10.50 3.94 16.63
CA GLN A 8 10.18 3.66 18.04
C GLN A 8 10.33 2.17 18.39
N LEU A 9 9.92 1.27 17.49
CA LEU A 9 10.06 -0.17 17.69
C LEU A 9 11.53 -0.60 17.69
N LEU A 10 12.34 -0.09 16.75
CA LEU A 10 13.79 -0.31 16.73
C LEU A 10 14.44 0.13 18.04
N LYS A 11 14.10 1.32 18.55
CA LYS A 11 14.65 1.85 19.81
C LYS A 11 14.15 1.14 21.06
N LYS A 12 13.09 0.34 20.98
CA LYS A 12 12.60 -0.52 22.07
C LYS A 12 13.07 -1.97 21.94
N SER A 13 13.67 -2.34 20.83
CA SER A 13 14.14 -3.71 20.60
C SER A 13 15.41 -4.01 21.41
N SER A 14 15.74 -5.29 21.55
CA SER A 14 17.00 -5.75 22.17
C SER A 14 18.25 -5.30 21.41
N LEU A 15 18.08 -4.81 20.18
CA LEU A 15 19.16 -4.29 19.33
C LEU A 15 19.38 -2.78 19.48
N SER A 16 18.59 -2.09 20.32
CA SER A 16 18.60 -0.62 20.44
C SER A 16 19.99 -0.03 20.64
N ASP A 17 20.82 -0.68 21.49
CA ASP A 17 22.17 -0.20 21.85
C ASP A 17 23.20 -0.44 20.75
N SER A 18 22.91 -1.33 19.79
CA SER A 18 23.79 -1.67 18.66
C SER A 18 23.36 -0.97 17.34
N ILE A 19 22.23 -0.26 17.34
CA ILE A 19 21.69 0.39 16.16
C ILE A 19 21.66 1.91 16.33
N LYS A 20 22.33 2.62 15.41
CA LYS A 20 22.17 4.06 15.24
C LYS A 20 21.13 4.33 14.15
N VAL A 21 20.09 5.08 14.48
CA VAL A 21 19.00 5.41 13.55
C VAL A 21 19.14 6.85 13.06
N ILE A 22 19.35 7.00 11.75
CA ILE A 22 19.34 8.29 11.07
C ILE A 22 18.02 8.37 10.29
N ALA A 23 17.23 9.41 10.50
CA ALA A 23 15.99 9.62 9.80
C ALA A 23 16.09 10.82 8.86
N SER A 24 15.43 10.72 7.70
CA SER A 24 15.29 11.85 6.80
C SER A 24 13.84 11.99 6.29
N HIS A 25 13.45 13.21 5.95
CA HIS A 25 12.15 13.49 5.35
C HIS A 25 12.17 14.84 4.64
N SER A 26 11.44 14.98 3.52
CA SER A 26 11.34 16.25 2.79
C SER A 26 10.59 17.34 3.54
N LEU A 27 9.77 16.98 4.52
CA LEU A 27 9.12 17.91 5.44
C LEU A 27 9.82 17.89 6.80
N GLY A 28 9.81 19.01 7.49
CA GLY A 28 10.27 19.06 8.88
C GLY A 28 9.31 18.28 9.78
N ARG A 29 9.70 17.04 10.12
CA ARG A 29 8.91 16.09 10.92
C ARG A 29 9.45 16.05 12.36
N PRO A 30 8.96 16.91 13.28
CA PRO A 30 9.49 16.99 14.63
C PRO A 30 9.37 15.66 15.39
N GLU A 31 8.35 14.86 15.09
CA GLU A 31 8.17 13.55 15.70
C GLU A 31 9.26 12.53 15.31
N LEU A 32 9.97 12.71 14.20
CA LEU A 32 11.11 11.87 13.84
C LEU A 32 12.38 12.30 14.58
N LYS A 33 12.55 13.61 14.80
CA LYS A 33 13.69 14.15 15.55
C LYS A 33 13.74 13.67 17.01
N ILE A 34 12.59 13.33 17.59
CA ILE A 34 12.50 12.87 18.98
C ILE A 34 13.03 11.45 19.15
N TYR A 35 12.87 10.60 18.13
CA TYR A 35 13.15 9.16 18.27
C TYR A 35 14.38 8.69 17.50
N ALA A 36 14.79 9.41 16.44
CA ALA A 36 16.02 9.13 15.72
C ALA A 36 17.24 9.72 16.45
N ASP A 37 18.40 9.11 16.30
CA ASP A 37 19.65 9.64 16.83
C ASP A 37 20.12 10.87 16.03
N HIS A 38 19.76 10.93 14.75
CA HIS A 38 20.02 12.06 13.88
C HIS A 38 18.86 12.25 12.90
N PHE A 39 18.58 13.49 12.52
CA PHE A 39 17.53 13.82 11.56
C PHE A 39 18.01 14.85 10.55
N GLU A 40 17.78 14.58 9.27
CA GLU A 40 18.11 15.47 8.18
C GLU A 40 16.89 15.78 7.31
N ARG A 41 16.90 16.97 6.72
CA ARG A 41 15.87 17.37 5.77
C ARG A 41 16.33 17.01 4.36
N GLN A 42 15.70 16.00 3.77
CA GLN A 42 16.00 15.56 2.41
C GLN A 42 15.30 16.43 1.35
N PRO A 43 15.82 16.48 0.12
CA PRO A 43 15.09 16.98 -1.05
C PRO A 43 13.77 16.23 -1.28
N PRO A 44 12.88 16.73 -2.16
CA PRO A 44 11.72 15.95 -2.61
C PRO A 44 12.15 14.58 -3.12
N ILE A 45 11.41 13.52 -2.78
CA ILE A 45 11.79 12.11 -3.01
C ILE A 45 12.23 11.82 -4.46
N ARG A 46 11.63 12.47 -5.45
CA ARG A 46 11.99 12.32 -6.87
C ARG A 46 13.41 12.79 -7.21
N GLN A 47 14.02 13.58 -6.35
CA GLN A 47 15.33 14.24 -6.54
C GLN A 47 16.30 13.87 -5.41
N SER A 48 15.97 12.83 -4.62
CA SER A 48 16.72 12.56 -3.40
C SER A 48 17.66 11.35 -3.49
N ALA A 49 17.74 10.65 -4.62
CA ALA A 49 18.56 9.43 -4.72
C ALA A 49 20.05 9.72 -4.48
N ASP A 50 20.63 10.67 -5.23
CA ASP A 50 22.04 11.05 -5.10
C ASP A 50 22.32 11.61 -3.70
N TRP A 51 21.45 12.50 -3.23
CA TRP A 51 21.56 13.07 -1.88
C TRP A 51 21.51 11.99 -0.80
N LEU A 52 20.61 11.02 -0.91
CA LEU A 52 20.51 9.89 0.04
C LEU A 52 21.78 9.04 0.00
N LEU A 53 22.32 8.78 -1.18
CA LEU A 53 23.56 8.03 -1.34
C LEU A 53 24.73 8.77 -0.67
N GLU A 54 24.88 10.05 -0.92
CA GLU A 54 25.89 10.90 -0.27
C GLU A 54 25.76 10.89 1.26
N GLN A 55 24.54 11.05 1.80
CA GLN A 55 24.29 11.00 3.23
C GLN A 55 24.59 9.61 3.81
N CYS A 56 24.22 8.54 3.12
CA CYS A 56 24.55 7.18 3.56
C CYS A 56 26.05 6.96 3.64
N ILE A 57 26.83 7.43 2.66
CA ILE A 57 28.29 7.36 2.67
C ILE A 57 28.87 8.20 3.81
N GLN A 58 28.44 9.45 3.95
CA GLN A 58 28.94 10.39 4.97
C GLN A 58 28.71 9.85 6.39
N HIS A 59 27.56 9.25 6.64
CA HIS A 59 27.17 8.73 7.94
C HIS A 59 27.51 7.24 8.15
N GLN A 60 28.17 6.60 7.20
CA GLN A 60 28.53 5.18 7.23
C GLN A 60 27.30 4.29 7.49
N VAL A 61 26.25 4.50 6.71
CA VAL A 61 24.98 3.76 6.82
C VAL A 61 25.12 2.40 6.17
N ASP A 62 24.82 1.32 6.91
CA ASP A 62 24.83 -0.05 6.40
C ASP A 62 23.52 -0.39 5.65
N LEU A 63 22.39 0.19 6.08
CA LEU A 63 21.08 -0.13 5.56
C LEU A 63 20.22 1.13 5.40
N LEU A 64 19.70 1.35 4.18
CA LEU A 64 18.70 2.38 3.89
C LEU A 64 17.31 1.75 3.75
N PHE A 65 16.41 2.07 4.68
CA PHE A 65 15.00 1.67 4.64
C PHE A 65 14.14 2.80 4.08
N CYS A 66 13.52 2.56 2.91
CA CYS A 66 12.70 3.53 2.22
C CYS A 66 11.21 3.36 2.55
N GLY A 67 10.50 4.49 2.60
CA GLY A 67 9.06 4.52 2.81
C GLY A 67 8.27 4.71 1.51
N LYS A 68 7.30 5.62 1.56
CA LYS A 68 6.44 5.95 0.41
C LYS A 68 7.27 6.46 -0.77
N HIS A 69 6.91 6.04 -1.98
CA HIS A 69 7.57 6.40 -3.24
C HIS A 69 9.01 5.85 -3.39
N ALA A 70 9.31 4.76 -2.70
CA ALA A 70 10.62 4.11 -2.75
C ALA A 70 11.08 3.69 -4.16
N HIS A 71 10.16 3.54 -5.12
CA HIS A 71 10.48 3.22 -6.51
C HIS A 71 11.44 4.22 -7.17
N PHE A 72 11.47 5.48 -6.73
CA PHE A 72 12.46 6.45 -7.23
C PHE A 72 13.88 6.14 -6.73
N ILE A 73 14.00 5.55 -5.56
CA ILE A 73 15.29 5.15 -4.99
C ILE A 73 15.70 3.77 -5.50
N GLU A 74 14.72 2.88 -5.71
CA GLU A 74 14.96 1.55 -6.29
C GLU A 74 15.69 1.60 -7.63
N ALA A 75 15.41 2.61 -8.45
CA ALA A 75 16.09 2.82 -9.73
C ALA A 75 17.63 2.97 -9.60
N HIS A 76 18.12 3.29 -8.42
CA HIS A 76 19.53 3.51 -8.10
C HIS A 76 20.11 2.39 -7.21
N ARG A 77 19.44 1.23 -7.13
CA ARG A 77 19.87 0.11 -6.25
C ARG A 77 21.32 -0.28 -6.43
N GLU A 78 21.80 -0.34 -7.66
CA GLU A 78 23.18 -0.72 -7.95
C GLU A 78 24.21 0.26 -7.37
N GLU A 79 23.92 1.57 -7.37
CA GLU A 79 24.80 2.59 -6.79
C GLU A 79 24.92 2.43 -5.28
N PHE A 80 23.83 2.12 -4.57
CA PHE A 80 23.85 1.82 -3.14
C PHE A 80 24.64 0.53 -2.87
N GLN A 81 24.40 -0.53 -3.64
CA GLN A 81 25.13 -1.81 -3.48
C GLN A 81 26.64 -1.68 -3.70
N LYS A 82 27.08 -0.88 -4.70
CA LYS A 82 28.51 -0.60 -4.94
C LYS A 82 29.20 0.07 -3.75
N ASN A 83 28.42 0.77 -2.90
CA ASN A 83 28.90 1.40 -1.69
C ASN A 83 28.62 0.57 -0.43
N ASN A 84 28.30 -0.73 -0.57
CA ASN A 84 27.98 -1.66 0.52
C ASN A 84 26.78 -1.24 1.37
N ILE A 85 25.83 -0.48 0.80
CA ILE A 85 24.60 -0.07 1.46
C ILE A 85 23.48 -1.01 1.05
N GLN A 86 22.91 -1.73 2.01
CA GLN A 86 21.72 -2.53 1.79
C GLN A 86 20.51 -1.60 1.56
N LEU A 87 19.80 -1.77 0.43
CA LEU A 87 18.65 -0.95 0.09
C LEU A 87 17.36 -1.76 0.25
N ILE A 88 16.44 -1.29 1.10
CA ILE A 88 15.11 -1.86 1.32
C ILE A 88 14.05 -0.87 0.84
N THR A 89 13.28 -1.25 -0.17
CA THR A 89 12.30 -0.39 -0.85
C THR A 89 10.87 -0.93 -0.87
N GLY A 90 10.65 -2.12 -0.29
CA GLY A 90 9.35 -2.79 -0.25
C GLY A 90 9.12 -3.80 -1.38
N ALA A 91 9.88 -3.70 -2.49
CA ALA A 91 9.95 -4.70 -3.56
C ALA A 91 11.28 -4.51 -4.32
N ILE A 92 11.81 -5.58 -4.88
CA ILE A 92 13.07 -5.54 -5.62
C ILE A 92 12.81 -5.45 -7.12
N GLY A 93 13.33 -4.39 -7.73
CA GLY A 93 13.26 -4.14 -9.16
C GLY A 93 12.15 -3.20 -9.62
N ALA A 94 12.44 -2.44 -10.66
CA ALA A 94 11.52 -1.44 -11.21
C ALA A 94 10.21 -2.04 -11.72
N ALA A 95 10.26 -3.26 -12.30
CA ALA A 95 9.08 -3.95 -12.81
C ALA A 95 8.11 -4.32 -11.69
N GLN A 96 8.61 -4.82 -10.55
CA GLN A 96 7.82 -5.16 -9.37
C GLN A 96 7.19 -3.91 -8.75
N HIS A 97 7.96 -2.84 -8.61
CA HIS A 97 7.41 -1.56 -8.16
C HIS A 97 6.32 -1.03 -9.10
N ALA A 98 6.51 -1.12 -10.42
CA ALA A 98 5.50 -0.71 -11.38
C ALA A 98 4.23 -1.57 -11.24
N ALA A 99 4.36 -2.87 -11.01
CA ALA A 99 3.23 -3.77 -10.82
C ALA A 99 2.45 -3.47 -9.54
N VAL A 100 3.12 -3.36 -8.38
CA VAL A 100 2.43 -3.12 -7.09
C VAL A 100 1.85 -1.70 -6.97
N ASN A 101 2.38 -0.72 -7.70
CA ASN A 101 1.88 0.67 -7.67
C ASN A 101 0.75 0.93 -8.69
N ASP A 102 0.57 0.06 -9.68
CA ASP A 102 -0.53 0.10 -10.65
C ASP A 102 -1.56 -0.97 -10.30
N LYS A 103 -2.71 -0.57 -9.77
CA LYS A 103 -3.74 -1.50 -9.27
C LYS A 103 -4.30 -2.40 -10.38
N TYR A 104 -4.32 -1.94 -11.63
CA TYR A 104 -4.76 -2.76 -12.74
C TYR A 104 -3.75 -3.86 -13.08
N ARG A 105 -2.49 -3.50 -13.25
CA ARG A 105 -1.39 -4.47 -13.48
C ARG A 105 -1.28 -5.47 -12.34
N PHE A 106 -1.40 -4.99 -11.11
CA PHE A 106 -1.41 -5.84 -9.93
C PHE A 106 -2.52 -6.89 -10.00
N THR A 107 -3.76 -6.47 -10.30
CA THR A 107 -4.90 -7.38 -10.43
C THR A 107 -4.70 -8.39 -11.56
N GLN A 108 -4.20 -7.95 -12.73
CA GLN A 108 -3.91 -8.85 -13.87
C GLN A 108 -2.85 -9.90 -13.51
N GLN A 109 -1.80 -9.53 -12.77
CA GLN A 109 -0.78 -10.48 -12.33
C GLN A 109 -1.33 -11.47 -11.30
N CYS A 110 -2.15 -11.02 -10.35
CA CYS A 110 -2.83 -11.93 -9.42
C CYS A 110 -3.73 -12.93 -10.17
N GLU A 111 -4.48 -12.48 -11.17
CA GLU A 111 -5.28 -13.34 -12.03
C GLU A 111 -4.44 -14.38 -12.78
N ALA A 112 -3.35 -13.94 -13.39
CA ALA A 112 -2.46 -14.80 -14.19
C ALA A 112 -1.83 -15.95 -13.36
N ILE A 113 -1.60 -15.74 -12.07
CA ILE A 113 -1.08 -16.77 -11.15
C ILE A 113 -2.16 -17.45 -10.32
N GLY A 114 -3.45 -17.24 -10.65
CA GLY A 114 -4.58 -17.92 -10.03
C GLY A 114 -4.90 -17.48 -8.59
N LEU A 115 -4.44 -16.32 -8.15
CA LEU A 115 -4.73 -15.82 -6.81
C LEU A 115 -6.11 -15.15 -6.71
N PRO A 116 -6.76 -15.17 -5.53
CA PRO A 116 -8.12 -14.67 -5.33
C PRO A 116 -8.19 -13.14 -5.39
N HIS A 117 -8.17 -12.60 -6.58
CA HIS A 117 -8.27 -11.17 -6.89
C HIS A 117 -9.73 -10.68 -6.98
N ILE A 118 -9.92 -9.37 -7.12
CA ILE A 118 -11.21 -8.75 -7.40
C ILE A 118 -11.25 -8.41 -8.89
N PRO A 119 -12.20 -8.94 -9.68
CA PRO A 119 -12.30 -8.61 -11.10
C PRO A 119 -12.53 -7.11 -11.28
N CYS A 120 -11.89 -6.51 -12.27
CA CYS A 120 -12.04 -5.10 -12.55
C CYS A 120 -11.94 -4.76 -14.03
N ALA A 121 -12.61 -3.70 -14.45
CA ALA A 121 -12.45 -3.07 -15.75
C ALA A 121 -11.66 -1.77 -15.59
N LYS A 122 -10.60 -1.60 -16.38
CA LYS A 122 -9.89 -0.32 -16.49
C LYS A 122 -10.59 0.56 -17.49
N VAL A 123 -10.78 1.84 -17.16
CA VAL A 123 -11.41 2.86 -18.00
C VAL A 123 -10.55 4.11 -18.04
N SER A 124 -10.47 4.73 -19.22
CA SER A 124 -9.63 5.91 -19.47
C SER A 124 -10.41 7.07 -20.09
N ASN A 125 -11.71 6.90 -20.37
CA ASN A 125 -12.62 7.94 -20.88
C ASN A 125 -14.06 7.70 -20.44
N ALA A 126 -14.93 8.70 -20.64
CA ALA A 126 -16.31 8.67 -20.18
C ALA A 126 -17.17 7.57 -20.84
N ALA A 127 -16.91 7.24 -22.10
CA ALA A 127 -17.66 6.19 -22.81
C ALA A 127 -17.32 4.80 -22.24
N GLU A 128 -16.03 4.52 -22.04
CA GLU A 128 -15.56 3.29 -21.37
C GLU A 128 -16.10 3.19 -19.94
N LEU A 129 -16.12 4.31 -19.21
CA LEU A 129 -16.65 4.37 -17.85
C LEU A 129 -18.13 3.99 -17.84
N ALA A 130 -18.95 4.59 -18.68
CA ALA A 130 -20.38 4.30 -18.73
C ALA A 130 -20.66 2.84 -19.13
N ALA A 131 -19.94 2.32 -20.12
CA ALA A 131 -20.06 0.92 -20.54
C ALA A 131 -19.65 -0.07 -19.44
N ALA A 132 -18.53 0.18 -18.76
CA ALA A 132 -18.06 -0.65 -17.65
C ALA A 132 -19.04 -0.62 -16.47
N ILE A 133 -19.57 0.54 -16.11
CA ILE A 133 -20.59 0.67 -15.06
C ILE A 133 -21.82 -0.18 -15.40
N GLN A 134 -22.35 -0.05 -16.60
CA GLN A 134 -23.51 -0.82 -17.05
C GLN A 134 -23.24 -2.32 -16.98
N GLN A 135 -22.09 -2.77 -17.47
CA GLN A 135 -21.70 -4.18 -17.43
C GLN A 135 -21.61 -4.69 -15.99
N TYR A 136 -20.94 -3.94 -15.10
CA TYR A 136 -20.72 -4.39 -13.72
C TYR A 136 -21.97 -4.32 -12.86
N GLN A 137 -22.87 -3.35 -13.10
CA GLN A 137 -24.19 -3.31 -12.44
C GLN A 137 -25.07 -4.50 -12.82
N ALA A 138 -24.94 -5.04 -14.04
CA ALA A 138 -25.67 -6.24 -14.45
C ALA A 138 -25.16 -7.52 -13.77
N LEU A 139 -23.86 -7.55 -13.35
CA LEU A 139 -23.21 -8.72 -12.75
C LEU A 139 -23.18 -8.68 -11.22
N TYR A 140 -23.11 -7.48 -10.65
CA TYR A 140 -22.87 -7.28 -9.21
C TYR A 140 -23.90 -6.30 -8.64
N PRO A 141 -24.47 -6.59 -7.48
CA PRO A 141 -25.50 -5.75 -6.88
C PRO A 141 -24.96 -4.43 -6.32
N GLN A 142 -23.68 -4.33 -6.09
CA GLN A 142 -22.98 -3.11 -5.66
C GLN A 142 -21.63 -3.01 -6.36
N ILE A 143 -21.31 -1.82 -6.85
CA ILE A 143 -20.07 -1.54 -7.54
C ILE A 143 -19.36 -0.33 -6.95
N CYS A 144 -18.06 -0.23 -7.21
CA CYS A 144 -17.26 0.92 -6.82
C CYS A 144 -16.29 1.31 -7.94
N ALA A 145 -15.81 2.54 -7.83
CA ALA A 145 -14.77 3.08 -8.68
C ALA A 145 -13.56 3.48 -7.83
N LYS A 146 -12.35 3.21 -8.32
CA LYS A 146 -11.12 3.70 -7.70
C LYS A 146 -10.07 4.07 -8.74
N PRO A 147 -9.22 5.11 -8.53
CA PRO A 147 -8.14 5.42 -9.45
C PRO A 147 -7.15 4.25 -9.54
N VAL A 148 -6.60 4.01 -10.74
CA VAL A 148 -5.52 3.03 -10.96
C VAL A 148 -4.33 3.37 -10.07
N HIS A 149 -3.94 4.63 -10.06
CA HIS A 149 -2.87 5.16 -9.20
C HIS A 149 -3.46 6.00 -8.07
N GLY A 150 -2.99 5.79 -6.85
CA GLY A 150 -3.44 6.54 -5.67
C GLY A 150 -3.13 5.81 -4.38
N VAL A 151 -3.20 6.54 -3.27
CA VAL A 151 -2.89 6.05 -1.93
C VAL A 151 -3.98 6.48 -0.94
N TYR A 152 -4.11 5.77 0.16
CA TYR A 152 -5.02 6.08 1.27
C TYR A 152 -6.50 6.11 0.87
N GLY A 153 -6.90 5.36 -0.15
CA GLY A 153 -8.28 5.34 -0.63
C GLY A 153 -8.74 6.63 -1.32
N ALA A 154 -7.81 7.56 -1.63
CA ALA A 154 -8.17 8.80 -2.32
C ALA A 154 -8.80 8.49 -3.68
N GLY A 155 -9.97 9.09 -3.94
CA GLY A 155 -10.74 8.88 -5.16
C GLY A 155 -11.56 7.58 -5.22
N PHE A 156 -11.53 6.75 -4.16
CA PHE A 156 -12.43 5.60 -4.04
C PHE A 156 -13.86 6.08 -3.78
N VAL A 157 -14.81 5.56 -4.54
CA VAL A 157 -16.24 5.80 -4.33
C VAL A 157 -17.06 4.55 -4.59
N GLN A 158 -18.06 4.31 -3.76
CA GLN A 158 -19.14 3.36 -4.03
C GLN A 158 -20.18 4.08 -4.91
N LEU A 159 -20.57 3.48 -6.03
CA LEU A 159 -21.54 4.04 -6.96
C LEU A 159 -22.92 3.56 -6.59
N GLN A 160 -23.86 4.48 -6.42
CA GLN A 160 -25.25 4.21 -6.10
C GLN A 160 -26.17 5.15 -6.89
N ASP A 161 -27.14 4.60 -7.62
CA ASP A 161 -28.04 5.39 -8.47
C ASP A 161 -29.00 6.28 -7.66
N ASP A 162 -29.36 5.83 -6.44
CA ASP A 162 -30.23 6.52 -5.48
C ASP A 162 -29.47 7.32 -4.42
N ALA A 163 -28.18 7.57 -4.62
CA ALA A 163 -27.40 8.35 -3.65
C ALA A 163 -27.98 9.76 -3.51
N ASP A 164 -28.44 10.07 -2.30
CA ASP A 164 -28.95 11.38 -1.90
C ASP A 164 -27.93 12.04 -0.96
N TYR A 165 -27.32 13.12 -1.41
CA TYR A 165 -26.28 13.80 -0.62
C TYR A 165 -26.80 14.36 0.69
N PHE A 166 -28.03 14.80 0.75
CA PHE A 166 -28.61 15.34 2.00
C PHE A 166 -28.88 14.24 3.03
N LYS A 167 -29.21 13.02 2.59
CA LYS A 167 -29.39 11.85 3.47
C LYS A 167 -28.06 11.14 3.76
N LYS A 168 -27.12 11.11 2.80
CA LYS A 168 -25.86 10.39 2.88
C LYS A 168 -24.63 11.30 2.99
N PHE A 169 -24.81 12.57 3.27
CA PHE A 169 -23.78 13.59 3.33
C PHE A 169 -22.59 13.24 4.26
N GLN A 170 -22.83 12.43 5.27
CA GLN A 170 -21.81 11.97 6.20
C GLN A 170 -20.93 10.82 5.66
N ILE A 171 -21.25 10.26 4.50
CA ILE A 171 -20.55 9.12 3.90
C ILE A 171 -19.85 9.59 2.63
N SER A 172 -18.69 10.19 2.77
CA SER A 172 -17.89 10.77 1.69
C SER A 172 -17.43 9.77 0.61
N SER A 173 -17.58 8.46 0.87
CA SER A 173 -17.20 7.40 -0.08
C SER A 173 -18.37 6.92 -0.96
N ILE A 174 -19.55 7.53 -0.88
CA ILE A 174 -20.70 7.20 -1.74
C ILE A 174 -20.93 8.33 -2.73
N CYS A 175 -21.12 7.97 -4.02
CA CYS A 175 -21.39 8.92 -5.09
C CYS A 175 -22.57 8.45 -5.93
N ASN A 176 -23.40 9.40 -6.41
CA ASN A 176 -24.44 9.11 -7.40
C ASN A 176 -23.79 8.72 -8.73
N THR A 177 -24.20 7.59 -9.30
CA THR A 177 -23.60 7.01 -10.51
C THR A 177 -23.62 7.98 -11.69
N ARG A 178 -24.77 8.60 -11.97
CA ARG A 178 -24.90 9.54 -13.09
C ARG A 178 -23.99 10.75 -12.91
N GLN A 179 -23.99 11.34 -11.71
CA GLN A 179 -23.14 12.50 -11.42
C GLN A 179 -21.64 12.16 -11.48
N PHE A 180 -21.25 10.94 -11.08
CA PHE A 180 -19.88 10.49 -11.24
C PHE A 180 -19.47 10.40 -12.71
N ILE A 181 -20.32 9.84 -13.60
CA ILE A 181 -20.07 9.76 -15.04
C ILE A 181 -19.94 11.17 -15.64
N GLU A 182 -20.90 12.07 -15.33
CA GLU A 182 -20.89 13.45 -15.80
C GLU A 182 -19.63 14.20 -15.38
N ALA A 183 -19.26 14.12 -14.09
CA ALA A 183 -18.05 14.75 -13.56
C ALA A 183 -16.76 14.18 -14.17
N TYR A 184 -16.70 12.86 -14.34
CA TYR A 184 -15.55 12.21 -14.96
C TYR A 184 -15.36 12.66 -16.42
N GLY A 185 -16.46 12.84 -17.16
CA GLY A 185 -16.44 13.33 -18.54
C GLY A 185 -15.88 14.74 -18.72
N GLN A 186 -15.80 15.53 -17.63
CA GLN A 186 -15.23 16.88 -17.63
C GLN A 186 -13.72 16.89 -17.30
N LEU A 187 -13.14 15.75 -16.94
CA LEU A 187 -11.70 15.68 -16.60
C LEU A 187 -10.83 15.81 -17.85
N ASN A 188 -9.88 16.73 -17.81
CA ASN A 188 -8.88 16.90 -18.87
C ASN A 188 -7.49 17.20 -18.25
N PRO A 189 -6.50 16.32 -18.35
CA PRO A 189 -6.61 14.96 -18.92
C PRO A 189 -7.47 14.01 -18.06
N ALA A 190 -8.02 12.98 -18.70
CA ALA A 190 -8.72 11.93 -17.99
C ALA A 190 -7.78 11.14 -17.08
N ILE A 191 -8.32 10.63 -15.97
CA ILE A 191 -7.59 9.81 -15.00
C ILE A 191 -8.07 8.37 -15.17
N ASP A 192 -7.15 7.41 -15.26
CA ASP A 192 -7.49 6.00 -15.33
C ASP A 192 -8.15 5.52 -14.02
N TYR A 193 -9.34 4.93 -14.17
CA TYR A 193 -10.11 4.34 -13.07
C TYR A 193 -10.32 2.84 -13.25
N LEU A 194 -10.58 2.15 -12.15
CA LEU A 194 -11.08 0.78 -12.12
C LEU A 194 -12.53 0.78 -11.69
N ILE A 195 -13.38 0.07 -12.43
CA ILE A 195 -14.74 -0.30 -12.03
C ILE A 195 -14.69 -1.75 -11.56
N MET A 196 -15.25 -2.02 -10.40
CA MET A 196 -15.16 -3.33 -9.74
C MET A 196 -16.33 -3.57 -8.81
N PRO A 197 -16.63 -4.84 -8.42
CA PRO A 197 -17.62 -5.11 -7.38
C PRO A 197 -17.19 -4.44 -6.06
N TYR A 198 -18.17 -3.85 -5.37
CA TYR A 198 -17.97 -3.38 -4.01
C TYR A 198 -18.09 -4.55 -3.04
N LEU A 199 -17.07 -4.74 -2.22
CA LEU A 199 -17.07 -5.75 -1.18
C LEU A 199 -17.45 -5.10 0.15
N ASP A 200 -18.45 -5.63 0.82
CA ASP A 200 -18.97 -5.14 2.10
C ASP A 200 -18.57 -6.02 3.31
N GLY A 201 -17.84 -7.12 3.06
CA GLY A 201 -17.41 -8.05 4.09
C GLY A 201 -16.26 -7.54 4.97
N GLN A 202 -15.77 -8.43 5.82
CA GLN A 202 -14.67 -8.16 6.76
C GLN A 202 -13.40 -7.75 6.02
N GLU A 203 -12.70 -6.75 6.53
CA GLU A 203 -11.40 -6.30 6.02
C GLU A 203 -10.28 -6.67 6.98
N CYS A 204 -9.17 -7.16 6.45
CA CYS A 204 -7.95 -7.36 7.20
C CYS A 204 -6.72 -6.80 6.48
N SER A 205 -5.68 -6.58 7.25
CA SER A 205 -4.36 -6.17 6.77
C SER A 205 -3.33 -7.14 7.34
N VAL A 206 -2.49 -7.70 6.49
CA VAL A 206 -1.35 -8.53 6.92
C VAL A 206 -0.09 -7.67 6.86
N ASP A 207 0.50 -7.41 8.01
CA ASP A 207 1.81 -6.78 8.12
C ASP A 207 2.87 -7.87 8.01
N ILE A 208 3.84 -7.70 7.13
CA ILE A 208 4.81 -8.72 6.76
C ILE A 208 6.23 -8.12 6.85
N ALA A 209 7.11 -8.85 7.50
CA ALA A 209 8.55 -8.70 7.35
C ALA A 209 9.03 -9.76 6.35
N CYS A 210 9.71 -9.35 5.31
CA CYS A 210 10.20 -10.23 4.25
C CYS A 210 11.60 -9.83 3.79
N ASP A 211 12.28 -10.78 3.18
CA ASP A 211 13.61 -10.61 2.59
C ASP A 211 13.60 -11.27 1.21
N ALA A 212 13.82 -10.46 0.18
CA ALA A 212 13.94 -10.91 -1.22
C ALA A 212 12.90 -11.96 -1.64
N GLY A 213 11.62 -11.69 -1.38
CA GLY A 213 10.52 -12.58 -1.75
C GLY A 213 10.23 -13.71 -0.75
N LYS A 214 10.88 -13.74 0.43
CA LYS A 214 10.64 -14.73 1.49
C LYS A 214 10.07 -14.07 2.73
N ILE A 215 8.99 -14.63 3.29
CA ILE A 215 8.39 -14.15 4.53
C ILE A 215 9.27 -14.57 5.72
N LEU A 216 9.64 -13.61 6.56
CA LEU A 216 10.33 -13.82 7.83
C LEU A 216 9.33 -13.85 8.99
N ALA A 217 8.34 -12.96 8.97
CA ALA A 217 7.24 -12.89 9.94
C ALA A 217 6.01 -12.25 9.31
N GLN A 218 4.83 -12.63 9.79
CA GLN A 218 3.57 -12.05 9.33
C GLN A 218 2.52 -12.03 10.45
N ILE A 219 1.75 -10.97 10.50
CA ILE A 219 0.70 -10.73 11.50
C ILE A 219 -0.50 -10.16 10.79
N THR A 220 -1.66 -10.78 10.99
CA THR A 220 -2.92 -10.25 10.47
C THR A 220 -3.56 -9.32 11.48
N ARG A 221 -4.03 -8.17 11.02
CA ARG A 221 -4.88 -7.23 11.77
C ARG A 221 -6.26 -7.21 11.14
N THR A 222 -7.20 -7.87 11.76
CA THR A 222 -8.61 -7.83 11.36
C THR A 222 -9.29 -6.59 11.92
N LYS A 223 -9.91 -5.79 11.04
CA LYS A 223 -10.54 -4.53 11.42
C LYS A 223 -11.96 -4.76 11.95
N HIS A 224 -12.24 -4.25 13.11
CA HIS A 224 -13.58 -4.12 13.68
C HIS A 224 -13.92 -2.63 13.87
N LYS A 225 -15.19 -2.33 14.12
CA LYS A 225 -15.67 -0.94 14.21
C LYS A 225 -14.87 -0.08 15.21
N PHE A 226 -14.48 -0.65 16.35
CA PHE A 226 -13.83 0.07 17.44
C PHE A 226 -12.45 -0.46 17.84
N PHE A 227 -12.03 -1.61 17.30
CA PHE A 227 -10.77 -2.26 17.64
C PHE A 227 -10.23 -3.06 16.46
N GLN A 228 -9.02 -3.56 16.61
CA GLN A 228 -8.42 -4.53 15.68
C GLN A 228 -7.99 -5.75 16.48
N VAL A 229 -8.16 -6.93 15.87
CA VAL A 229 -7.63 -8.20 16.41
C VAL A 229 -6.35 -8.50 15.65
N CYS A 230 -5.29 -8.81 16.39
CA CYS A 230 -4.00 -9.21 15.83
C CYS A 230 -3.82 -10.72 15.99
N ASP A 231 -3.68 -11.42 14.86
CA ASP A 231 -3.60 -12.89 14.81
C ASP A 231 -2.28 -13.35 14.19
N LEU A 232 -1.65 -14.34 14.80
CA LEU A 232 -0.46 -15.01 14.28
C LEU A 232 -0.77 -16.12 13.27
N ALA A 233 -2.03 -16.57 13.21
CA ALA A 233 -2.53 -17.54 12.23
C ALA A 233 -3.80 -17.02 11.57
N HIS A 234 -3.81 -16.95 10.24
CA HIS A 234 -4.97 -16.44 9.49
C HIS A 234 -5.00 -17.06 8.08
N PRO A 235 -6.19 -17.33 7.50
CA PRO A 235 -6.31 -17.92 6.15
C PRO A 235 -5.57 -17.15 5.05
N CYS A 236 -5.42 -15.84 5.16
CA CYS A 236 -4.69 -15.03 4.18
C CYS A 236 -3.18 -15.30 4.14
N HIS A 237 -2.60 -15.94 5.16
CA HIS A 237 -1.15 -16.14 5.25
C HIS A 237 -0.58 -16.99 4.11
N ALA A 238 -1.32 -18.02 3.67
CA ALA A 238 -0.92 -18.84 2.52
C ALA A 238 -0.85 -17.99 1.23
N ILE A 239 -1.87 -17.15 1.02
CA ILE A 239 -1.93 -16.24 -0.15
C ILE A 239 -0.77 -15.21 -0.09
N CYS A 240 -0.41 -14.74 1.09
CA CYS A 240 0.70 -13.81 1.25
C CYS A 240 2.03 -14.41 0.79
N SER A 241 2.27 -15.70 1.01
CA SER A 241 3.52 -16.35 0.58
C SER A 241 3.71 -16.28 -0.94
N ASP A 242 2.65 -16.60 -1.69
CA ASP A 242 2.68 -16.54 -3.15
C ASP A 242 2.86 -15.09 -3.66
N LEU A 243 2.15 -14.14 -3.03
CA LEU A 243 2.26 -12.72 -3.38
C LEU A 243 3.67 -12.18 -3.12
N VAL A 244 4.22 -12.44 -1.93
CA VAL A 244 5.54 -11.97 -1.53
C VAL A 244 6.64 -12.50 -2.47
N ALA A 245 6.55 -13.79 -2.82
CA ALA A 245 7.48 -14.42 -3.75
C ALA A 245 7.35 -13.85 -5.18
N HIS A 246 6.11 -13.76 -5.70
CA HIS A 246 5.85 -13.30 -7.07
C HIS A 246 6.29 -11.83 -7.28
N PHE A 247 5.94 -10.94 -6.34
CA PHE A 247 6.27 -9.52 -6.43
C PHE A 247 7.65 -9.17 -5.85
N GLN A 248 8.46 -10.17 -5.47
CA GLN A 248 9.79 -9.98 -4.89
C GLN A 248 9.79 -8.92 -3.79
N CYS A 249 8.83 -9.06 -2.87
CA CYS A 249 8.67 -8.11 -1.78
C CYS A 249 9.88 -8.15 -0.83
N ASP A 250 10.22 -6.97 -0.26
CA ASP A 250 11.43 -6.79 0.54
C ASP A 250 11.20 -5.80 1.70
N GLY A 251 11.64 -6.16 2.90
CA GLY A 251 11.50 -5.37 4.12
C GLY A 251 10.11 -5.44 4.76
N LEU A 252 9.60 -4.32 5.23
CA LEU A 252 8.30 -4.24 5.89
C LEU A 252 7.22 -3.79 4.90
N ILE A 253 6.28 -4.67 4.62
CA ILE A 253 5.17 -4.42 3.70
C ILE A 253 3.81 -4.66 4.36
N ASN A 254 2.75 -4.29 3.67
CA ASN A 254 1.38 -4.55 4.11
C ASN A 254 0.53 -5.02 2.94
N ILE A 255 -0.16 -6.16 3.11
CA ILE A 255 -1.12 -6.68 2.14
C ILE A 255 -2.52 -6.56 2.71
N GLN A 256 -3.46 -6.05 1.90
CA GLN A 256 -4.85 -5.85 2.31
C GLN A 256 -5.77 -6.85 1.63
N PHE A 257 -6.72 -7.35 2.41
CA PHE A 257 -7.75 -8.28 1.96
C PHE A 257 -9.13 -7.83 2.41
N LYS A 258 -10.14 -8.25 1.66
CA LYS A 258 -11.53 -8.06 2.04
C LYS A 258 -12.35 -9.27 1.64
N GLN A 259 -13.32 -9.65 2.47
CA GLN A 259 -14.20 -10.76 2.17
C GLN A 259 -15.25 -10.37 1.13
N ASP A 260 -15.51 -11.30 0.21
CA ASP A 260 -16.69 -11.25 -0.64
C ASP A 260 -17.93 -11.78 0.09
N ARG A 261 -19.08 -11.80 -0.59
CA ARG A 261 -20.36 -12.27 -0.02
C ARG A 261 -20.36 -13.76 0.39
N ASN A 262 -19.45 -14.54 -0.17
CA ASN A 262 -19.28 -15.96 0.16
C ASN A 262 -18.24 -16.15 1.27
N LEU A 263 -17.84 -15.06 1.96
CA LEU A 263 -16.82 -15.03 2.99
C LEU A 263 -15.41 -15.43 2.51
N ASN A 264 -15.18 -15.45 1.19
CA ASN A 264 -13.85 -15.70 0.65
C ASN A 264 -13.00 -14.43 0.71
N TRP A 265 -11.75 -14.56 1.13
CA TRP A 265 -10.80 -13.47 1.14
C TRP A 265 -10.34 -13.13 -0.27
N ARG A 266 -10.48 -11.86 -0.66
CA ARG A 266 -10.02 -11.28 -1.91
C ARG A 266 -8.91 -10.28 -1.65
N ILE A 267 -7.86 -10.34 -2.46
CA ILE A 267 -6.73 -9.42 -2.39
C ILE A 267 -7.18 -8.04 -2.87
N LEU A 268 -6.88 -7.00 -2.08
CA LEU A 268 -7.13 -5.60 -2.45
C LEU A 268 -5.91 -4.94 -3.07
N GLU A 269 -4.77 -5.02 -2.37
CA GLU A 269 -3.50 -4.39 -2.79
C GLU A 269 -2.32 -4.84 -1.94
N ILE A 270 -1.12 -4.69 -2.47
CA ILE A 270 0.13 -4.67 -1.71
C ILE A 270 0.57 -3.20 -1.53
N ASN A 271 0.88 -2.84 -0.29
CA ASN A 271 1.58 -1.60 0.01
C ASN A 271 3.05 -1.94 0.27
N PRO A 272 4.01 -1.55 -0.58
CA PRO A 272 5.44 -1.85 -0.40
C PRO A 272 6.05 -0.95 0.70
N ARG A 273 5.43 -0.91 1.84
CA ARG A 273 5.77 -0.12 3.03
C ARG A 273 4.90 -0.51 4.23
N PRO A 274 5.30 -0.17 5.46
CA PRO A 274 4.48 -0.38 6.65
C PRO A 274 3.15 0.40 6.57
N ALA A 275 2.08 -0.22 7.01
CA ALA A 275 0.77 0.41 7.15
C ALA A 275 0.74 1.42 8.30
N GLY A 276 -0.25 2.32 8.29
CA GLY A 276 -0.46 3.28 9.39
C GLY A 276 -0.82 2.64 10.74
N GLY A 277 -1.30 1.39 10.73
CA GLY A 277 -1.60 0.60 11.93
C GLY A 277 -0.51 -0.42 12.29
N PHE A 278 0.63 -0.42 11.63
CA PHE A 278 1.71 -1.39 11.83
C PHE A 278 2.12 -1.54 13.31
N ALA A 279 2.18 -0.44 14.06
CA ALA A 279 2.57 -0.48 15.47
C ALA A 279 1.65 -1.33 16.37
N TYR A 280 0.41 -1.61 15.94
CA TYR A 280 -0.46 -2.50 16.72
C TYR A 280 0.04 -3.95 16.74
N SER A 281 0.80 -4.35 15.73
CA SER A 281 1.38 -5.70 15.62
C SER A 281 2.39 -6.01 16.75
N GLN A 282 2.97 -5.00 17.40
CA GLN A 282 3.85 -5.16 18.56
C GLN A 282 3.20 -5.96 19.73
N HIS A 283 1.89 -5.91 19.85
CA HIS A 283 1.16 -6.59 20.92
C HIS A 283 1.13 -8.11 20.78
N THR A 284 1.59 -8.64 19.65
CA THR A 284 1.72 -10.10 19.43
C THR A 284 3.03 -10.67 19.95
N GLY A 285 4.00 -9.82 20.31
CA GLY A 285 5.34 -10.25 20.74
C GLY A 285 6.26 -10.76 19.60
N VAL A 286 5.86 -10.60 18.33
CA VAL A 286 6.66 -11.02 17.16
C VAL A 286 7.54 -9.90 16.63
N ILE A 287 7.23 -8.65 16.98
CA ILE A 287 7.97 -7.45 16.60
C ILE A 287 8.47 -6.75 17.86
#